data_ed9a196efbe189ce622a4718d412c755
#
_entry.id   ed9a196efbe189ce622a4718d412c755
#
_cell.length_a   1.000
_cell.length_b   1.000
_cell.length_c   1.000
_cell.angle_alpha   90.00
_cell.angle_beta   90.00
_cell.angle_gamma   90.00
#
_symmetry.space_group_name_H-M   'P 1'
#
loop_
_entity.id
_entity.type
_entity.pdbx_description
1 polymer ?
#
loop_
_entity_poly.entity_id
_entity_poly.type
_entity_poly.pdbx_seq_one_letter_code
_entity_poly.pdbx_strand_id
1 'polypeptide(L)'
;MPTKVTYIHVELLITDFIQNIPKTYLQQRRIFIMEQKMFCYQCEQTAGCNGCTGAAGVCGKDAAVAALQDELTGALIGLAKACGNNPKTENTDRIIIEGLFTTVTNVNFNAETLTAMIQAVNEEKKKVVPNCSSCMSPCGNTSNYDMKNLWNEPDEDIRSLKSLILFGIRGMAAYSYHAMVLGYTDETVNSFFYKALSFISYDLETEHLLPVVLEVGEVNLKCMALLDQANTTTYGTPVPTKVPLTIEKGPFIVVTGHDLKDLELL
;
A
#
# COMPACT_ATOMS: atom_id res chain seq x y z
N MET A 1 19.86 -5.12 -25.22
CA MET A 1 19.79 -4.28 -23.98
C MET A 1 18.31 -4.19 -23.64
N PRO A 2 17.82 -4.69 -22.51
CA PRO A 2 16.42 -4.53 -22.13
C PRO A 2 16.22 -3.09 -21.69
N THR A 3 15.38 -2.36 -22.39
CA THR A 3 14.88 -1.04 -21.98
C THR A 3 14.02 -1.24 -20.72
N LYS A 4 14.45 -0.64 -19.61
CA LYS A 4 13.66 -0.59 -18.38
C LYS A 4 12.36 0.16 -18.68
N VAL A 5 11.23 -0.53 -18.55
CA VAL A 5 9.92 0.13 -18.43
C VAL A 5 9.90 0.79 -17.05
N THR A 6 10.01 2.10 -17.03
CA THR A 6 9.96 2.88 -15.79
C THR A 6 8.50 3.22 -15.51
N TYR A 7 8.01 2.87 -14.34
CA TYR A 7 6.69 3.32 -13.84
C TYR A 7 6.80 4.80 -13.46
N ILE A 8 6.52 5.67 -14.41
CA ILE A 8 6.83 7.11 -14.35
C ILE A 8 5.99 7.83 -13.29
N HIS A 9 4.79 7.35 -12.96
CA HIS A 9 3.85 8.14 -12.14
C HIS A 9 4.12 8.08 -10.64
N VAL A 10 4.44 6.92 -10.10
CA VAL A 10 4.85 6.81 -8.68
C VAL A 10 6.20 7.50 -8.45
N GLU A 11 7.07 7.54 -9.46
CA GLU A 11 8.39 8.20 -9.38
C GLU A 11 8.31 9.74 -9.38
N LEU A 12 7.38 10.36 -10.10
CA LEU A 12 7.32 11.84 -10.19
C LEU A 12 6.86 12.51 -8.88
N LEU A 13 5.93 11.91 -8.15
CA LEU A 13 5.47 12.43 -6.85
C LEU A 13 6.46 12.15 -5.72
N ILE A 14 7.29 11.13 -5.86
CA ILE A 14 8.28 10.71 -4.87
C ILE A 14 9.64 11.39 -5.08
N THR A 15 9.95 11.88 -6.29
CA THR A 15 11.25 12.49 -6.61
C THR A 15 11.55 13.72 -5.75
N ASP A 16 10.57 14.57 -5.48
CA ASP A 16 10.73 15.73 -4.61
C ASP A 16 10.96 15.33 -3.14
N PHE A 17 10.45 14.16 -2.75
CA PHE A 17 10.60 13.64 -1.38
C PHE A 17 11.96 12.95 -1.17
N ILE A 18 12.44 12.18 -2.16
CA ILE A 18 13.73 11.47 -2.11
C ILE A 18 14.92 12.43 -2.03
N GLN A 19 14.84 13.62 -2.65
CA GLN A 19 15.92 14.60 -2.64
C GLN A 19 16.25 15.18 -1.25
N ASN A 20 15.31 15.08 -0.30
CA ASN A 20 15.46 15.61 1.05
C ASN A 20 15.93 14.58 2.11
N ILE A 21 16.12 13.29 1.73
CA ILE A 21 16.54 12.26 2.67
C ILE A 21 18.07 12.31 2.88
N PRO A 22 18.56 12.37 4.14
CA PRO A 22 20.00 12.34 4.40
C PRO A 22 20.65 11.07 3.83
N LYS A 23 21.68 11.23 3.00
CA LYS A 23 22.41 10.09 2.39
C LYS A 23 22.96 9.10 3.42
N THR A 24 23.30 9.58 4.62
CA THR A 24 23.75 8.75 5.75
C THR A 24 22.66 7.81 6.28
N TYR A 25 21.40 8.27 6.29
CA TYR A 25 20.25 7.43 6.71
C TYR A 25 20.00 6.29 5.72
N LEU A 26 20.03 6.59 4.41
CA LEU A 26 19.88 5.57 3.36
C LEU A 26 21.02 4.55 3.40
N GLN A 27 22.24 4.99 3.67
CA GLN A 27 23.42 4.12 3.73
C GLN A 27 23.42 3.20 4.95
N GLN A 28 23.04 3.68 6.13
CA GLN A 28 22.89 2.85 7.33
C GLN A 28 21.78 1.80 7.18
N ARG A 29 20.66 2.18 6.61
CA ARG A 29 19.57 1.25 6.32
C ARG A 29 19.96 0.18 5.30
N ARG A 30 20.72 0.55 4.27
CA ARG A 30 21.19 -0.40 3.26
C ARG A 30 22.04 -1.53 3.86
N ILE A 31 22.89 -1.24 4.84
CA ILE A 31 23.72 -2.24 5.55
C ILE A 31 22.81 -3.17 6.37
N PHE A 32 21.85 -2.64 7.12
CA PHE A 32 20.92 -3.43 7.94
C PHE A 32 20.05 -4.38 7.09
N ILE A 33 19.63 -3.93 5.90
CA ILE A 33 18.75 -4.68 4.99
C ILE A 33 19.49 -5.87 4.35
N MET A 34 20.81 -5.77 4.09
CA MET A 34 21.60 -6.82 3.42
C MET A 34 21.79 -8.09 4.28
N GLU A 35 21.53 -8.06 5.59
CA GLU A 35 21.63 -9.19 6.51
C GLU A 35 20.30 -9.90 6.78
N GLN A 36 19.20 -9.46 6.17
CA GLN A 36 17.87 -10.01 6.44
C GLN A 36 17.64 -11.33 5.71
N LYS A 37 17.15 -12.34 6.47
CA LYS A 37 16.67 -13.58 5.87
C LYS A 37 15.37 -13.33 5.13
N MET A 38 15.21 -13.95 3.95
CA MET A 38 13.98 -13.87 3.17
C MET A 38 12.79 -14.43 3.96
N PHE A 39 11.80 -13.59 4.16
CA PHE A 39 10.45 -13.99 4.55
C PHE A 39 9.45 -13.01 3.93
N CYS A 40 8.43 -13.52 3.24
CA CYS A 40 7.33 -12.71 2.73
C CYS A 40 6.04 -13.52 2.73
N TYR A 41 5.01 -12.99 3.37
CA TYR A 41 3.65 -13.54 3.39
C TYR A 41 2.63 -12.44 3.05
N GLN A 42 2.88 -11.68 1.97
CA GLN A 42 2.09 -10.50 1.63
C GLN A 42 1.03 -10.73 0.55
N CYS A 43 0.92 -11.94 0.03
CA CYS A 43 -0.09 -12.31 -0.95
C CYS A 43 -0.39 -13.81 -0.86
N GLU A 44 -1.48 -14.22 -1.49
CA GLU A 44 -1.93 -15.62 -1.56
C GLU A 44 -1.02 -16.53 -2.41
N GLN A 45 -0.14 -15.95 -3.23
CA GLN A 45 0.79 -16.69 -4.11
C GLN A 45 2.12 -17.05 -3.45
N THR A 46 2.17 -17.04 -2.13
CA THR A 46 3.38 -17.46 -1.40
C THR A 46 3.68 -18.94 -1.60
N ALA A 47 4.97 -19.29 -1.61
CA ALA A 47 5.42 -20.67 -1.81
C ALA A 47 4.80 -21.62 -0.77
N GLY A 48 4.02 -22.60 -1.25
CA GLY A 48 3.39 -23.62 -0.42
C GLY A 48 2.41 -23.09 0.63
N CYS A 49 1.85 -21.90 0.45
CA CYS A 49 0.97 -21.21 1.39
C CYS A 49 1.58 -20.96 2.79
N ASN A 50 2.92 -21.02 2.91
CA ASN A 50 3.64 -20.86 4.18
C ASN A 50 4.56 -19.62 4.22
N GLY A 51 4.51 -18.78 3.19
CA GLY A 51 5.42 -17.68 2.99
C GLY A 51 6.61 -18.02 2.09
N CYS A 52 7.15 -17.01 1.44
CA CYS A 52 8.36 -17.13 0.64
C CYS A 52 9.59 -17.02 1.54
N THR A 53 10.36 -18.10 1.64
CA THR A 53 11.55 -18.23 2.51
C THR A 53 12.82 -18.63 1.74
N GLY A 54 12.73 -18.75 0.41
CA GLY A 54 13.85 -19.15 -0.46
C GLY A 54 14.85 -18.00 -0.72
N ALA A 55 15.46 -17.99 -1.88
CA ALA A 55 16.38 -16.92 -2.29
C ALA A 55 15.63 -15.62 -2.65
N ALA A 56 14.40 -15.75 -3.13
CA ALA A 56 13.51 -14.64 -3.48
C ALA A 56 12.04 -15.05 -3.32
N GLY A 57 11.14 -14.10 -3.36
CA GLY A 57 9.70 -14.36 -3.46
C GLY A 57 9.34 -15.00 -4.81
N VAL A 58 8.18 -15.66 -4.88
CA VAL A 58 7.64 -16.21 -6.15
C VAL A 58 7.53 -15.12 -7.23
N CYS A 59 7.23 -13.88 -6.82
CA CYS A 59 7.17 -12.69 -7.69
C CYS A 59 8.54 -12.12 -8.07
N GLY A 60 9.65 -12.67 -7.60
CA GLY A 60 10.99 -12.15 -7.81
C GLY A 60 11.46 -11.09 -6.78
N LYS A 61 10.65 -10.77 -5.78
CA LYS A 61 10.98 -9.85 -4.70
C LYS A 61 12.16 -10.38 -3.88
N ASP A 62 13.14 -9.54 -3.58
CA ASP A 62 14.24 -9.88 -2.68
C ASP A 62 13.86 -9.71 -1.19
N ALA A 63 14.74 -10.20 -0.31
CA ALA A 63 14.53 -10.15 1.13
C ALA A 63 14.45 -8.71 1.67
N ALA A 64 15.24 -7.80 1.10
CA ALA A 64 15.29 -6.40 1.52
C ALA A 64 13.97 -5.69 1.23
N VAL A 65 13.45 -5.85 0.02
CA VAL A 65 12.15 -5.29 -0.38
C VAL A 65 11.01 -5.90 0.43
N ALA A 66 11.05 -7.22 0.70
CA ALA A 66 10.03 -7.88 1.53
C ALA A 66 10.00 -7.29 2.95
N ALA A 67 11.16 -7.11 3.58
CA ALA A 67 11.28 -6.53 4.91
C ALA A 67 10.81 -5.07 4.96
N LEU A 68 11.16 -4.27 3.95
CA LEU A 68 10.71 -2.87 3.86
C LEU A 68 9.19 -2.75 3.65
N GLN A 69 8.58 -3.64 2.89
CA GLN A 69 7.13 -3.65 2.72
C GLN A 69 6.41 -4.06 4.00
N ASP A 70 6.96 -4.98 4.80
CA ASP A 70 6.43 -5.29 6.13
C ASP A 70 6.59 -4.09 7.08
N GLU A 71 7.75 -3.44 7.07
CA GLU A 71 7.98 -2.23 7.86
C GLU A 71 7.03 -1.10 7.48
N LEU A 72 6.81 -0.86 6.18
CA LEU A 72 5.86 0.13 5.69
C LEU A 72 4.44 -0.21 6.16
N THR A 73 4.02 -1.45 6.01
CA THR A 73 2.70 -1.91 6.49
C THR A 73 2.54 -1.67 8.00
N GLY A 74 3.55 -2.01 8.78
CA GLY A 74 3.56 -1.76 10.23
C GLY A 74 3.52 -0.29 10.59
N ALA A 75 4.18 0.57 9.80
CA ALA A 75 4.13 2.03 9.96
C ALA A 75 2.75 2.60 9.65
N LEU A 76 2.09 2.11 8.58
CA LEU A 76 0.71 2.51 8.22
C LEU A 76 -0.30 2.11 9.31
N ILE A 77 -0.17 0.91 9.88
CA ILE A 77 -0.98 0.47 11.03
C ILE A 77 -0.73 1.41 12.22
N GLY A 78 0.52 1.76 12.50
CA GLY A 78 0.88 2.71 13.56
C GLY A 78 0.30 4.11 13.32
N LEU A 79 0.27 4.59 12.08
CA LEU A 79 -0.36 5.87 11.70
C LEU A 79 -1.88 5.80 11.88
N ALA A 80 -2.53 4.74 11.40
CA ALA A 80 -3.98 4.58 11.54
C ALA A 80 -4.42 4.59 13.01
N LYS A 81 -3.68 3.91 13.89
CA LYS A 81 -3.91 3.94 15.35
C LYS A 81 -3.69 5.34 15.95
N ALA A 82 -2.66 6.03 15.52
CA ALA A 82 -2.36 7.39 15.98
C ALA A 82 -3.46 8.37 15.57
N CYS A 83 -4.04 8.20 14.39
CA CYS A 83 -5.18 9.00 13.94
C CYS A 83 -6.40 8.81 14.86
N GLY A 84 -6.78 7.57 15.19
CA GLY A 84 -7.92 7.29 16.06
C GLY A 84 -9.09 8.25 15.82
N ASN A 85 -9.43 9.05 16.84
CA ASN A 85 -10.44 10.11 16.77
C ASN A 85 -9.87 11.49 16.39
N ASN A 86 -8.57 11.60 16.13
CA ASN A 86 -7.95 12.87 15.74
C ASN A 86 -8.36 13.24 14.30
N PRO A 87 -8.39 14.55 13.98
CA PRO A 87 -8.66 15.00 12.63
C PRO A 87 -7.65 14.42 11.63
N LYS A 88 -8.16 13.93 10.53
CA LYS A 88 -7.37 13.44 9.39
C LYS A 88 -7.29 14.54 8.35
N THR A 89 -6.19 14.58 7.62
CA THR A 89 -5.99 15.53 6.54
C THR A 89 -5.98 14.78 5.21
N GLU A 90 -6.22 15.48 4.12
CA GLU A 90 -6.07 14.92 2.77
C GLU A 90 -4.68 14.29 2.56
N ASN A 91 -3.64 14.89 3.14
CA ASN A 91 -2.29 14.32 3.10
C ASN A 91 -2.18 13.01 3.87
N THR A 92 -2.88 12.87 5.00
CA THR A 92 -2.89 11.63 5.78
C THR A 92 -3.59 10.51 5.00
N ASP A 93 -4.74 10.82 4.37
CA ASP A 93 -5.47 9.87 3.52
C ASP A 93 -4.62 9.43 2.32
N ARG A 94 -3.98 10.38 1.65
CA ARG A 94 -3.08 10.11 0.53
C ARG A 94 -1.95 9.17 0.92
N ILE A 95 -1.28 9.43 2.05
CA ILE A 95 -0.17 8.59 2.55
C ILE A 95 -0.65 7.16 2.85
N ILE A 96 -1.84 6.98 3.42
CA ILE A 96 -2.41 5.65 3.68
C ILE A 96 -2.66 4.92 2.36
N ILE A 97 -3.33 5.56 1.41
CA ILE A 97 -3.68 4.97 0.11
C ILE A 97 -2.42 4.61 -0.69
N GLU A 98 -1.50 5.54 -0.86
CA GLU A 98 -0.23 5.33 -1.59
C GLU A 98 0.63 4.25 -0.94
N GLY A 99 0.71 4.26 0.40
CA GLY A 99 1.48 3.28 1.14
C GLY A 99 0.92 1.86 1.00
N LEU A 100 -0.39 1.67 1.11
CA LEU A 100 -1.03 0.38 0.88
C LEU A 100 -0.88 -0.08 -0.56
N PHE A 101 -1.13 0.79 -1.54
CA PHE A 101 -0.99 0.48 -2.96
C PHE A 101 0.44 0.07 -3.31
N THR A 102 1.44 0.77 -2.79
CA THR A 102 2.86 0.45 -2.98
C THR A 102 3.23 -0.96 -2.49
N THR A 103 2.54 -1.48 -1.48
CA THR A 103 2.79 -2.83 -0.96
C THR A 103 2.06 -3.95 -1.71
N VAL A 104 1.22 -3.63 -2.69
CA VAL A 104 0.58 -4.63 -3.54
C VAL A 104 1.64 -5.41 -4.32
N THR A 105 1.40 -6.71 -4.53
CA THR A 105 2.33 -7.59 -5.24
C THR A 105 2.69 -7.02 -6.63
N ASN A 106 3.98 -6.98 -6.94
CA ASN A 106 4.54 -6.52 -8.22
C ASN A 106 4.40 -5.02 -8.52
N VAL A 107 3.94 -4.19 -7.59
CA VAL A 107 3.79 -2.74 -7.83
C VAL A 107 5.11 -2.00 -7.62
N ASN A 108 5.80 -2.23 -6.51
CA ASN A 108 7.04 -1.50 -6.22
C ASN A 108 8.11 -2.39 -5.58
N PHE A 109 9.25 -2.52 -6.25
CA PHE A 109 10.43 -3.24 -5.76
C PHE A 109 11.62 -2.31 -5.49
N ASN A 110 11.40 -1.00 -5.48
CA ASN A 110 12.46 -0.03 -5.21
C ASN A 110 12.63 0.20 -3.71
N ALA A 111 13.74 -0.28 -3.15
CA ALA A 111 14.04 -0.15 -1.71
C ALA A 111 14.19 1.31 -1.25
N GLU A 112 14.68 2.21 -2.11
CA GLU A 112 14.84 3.63 -1.79
C GLU A 112 13.48 4.32 -1.67
N THR A 113 12.57 4.04 -2.59
CA THR A 113 11.18 4.52 -2.56
C THR A 113 10.45 4.04 -1.31
N LEU A 114 10.54 2.74 -0.99
CA LEU A 114 9.91 2.17 0.20
C LEU A 114 10.46 2.83 1.49
N THR A 115 11.77 3.05 1.56
CA THR A 115 12.39 3.73 2.69
C THR A 115 11.90 5.17 2.84
N ALA A 116 11.76 5.90 1.73
CA ALA A 116 11.21 7.26 1.72
C ALA A 116 9.76 7.28 2.21
N MET A 117 8.94 6.34 1.76
CA MET A 117 7.55 6.24 2.20
C MET A 117 7.41 5.91 3.69
N ILE A 118 8.23 5.01 4.22
CA ILE A 118 8.28 4.72 5.67
C ILE A 118 8.59 6.00 6.46
N GLN A 119 9.54 6.79 5.98
CA GLN A 119 9.88 8.06 6.61
C GLN A 119 8.69 9.04 6.55
N ALA A 120 8.03 9.18 5.41
CA ALA A 120 6.85 10.05 5.24
C ALA A 120 5.72 9.66 6.21
N VAL A 121 5.42 8.36 6.31
CA VAL A 121 4.41 7.83 7.25
C VAL A 121 4.78 8.20 8.70
N ASN A 122 6.05 8.02 9.09
CA ASN A 122 6.50 8.33 10.44
C ASN A 122 6.49 9.84 10.74
N GLU A 123 6.76 10.69 9.76
CA GLU A 123 6.66 12.14 9.91
C GLU A 123 5.21 12.60 10.01
N GLU A 124 4.31 12.04 9.20
CA GLU A 124 2.89 12.34 9.30
C GLU A 124 2.32 11.90 10.64
N LYS A 125 2.70 10.73 11.12
CA LYS A 125 2.30 10.24 12.44
C LYS A 125 2.68 11.19 13.57
N LYS A 126 3.85 11.84 13.52
CA LYS A 126 4.25 12.85 14.50
C LYS A 126 3.35 14.09 14.50
N LYS A 127 2.78 14.46 13.34
CA LYS A 127 1.86 15.61 13.23
C LYS A 127 0.48 15.31 13.80
N VAL A 128 0.01 14.08 13.65
CA VAL A 128 -1.34 13.65 14.10
C VAL A 128 -1.39 13.43 15.61
N VAL A 129 -0.25 13.11 16.23
CA VAL A 129 -0.19 12.88 17.68
C VAL A 129 -0.14 14.22 18.40
N PRO A 130 -1.15 14.57 19.21
CA PRO A 130 -1.10 15.82 19.96
C PRO A 130 0.06 15.81 20.96
N ASN A 131 0.83 16.91 20.97
CA ASN A 131 1.82 17.16 22.01
C ASN A 131 1.08 17.36 23.34
N CYS A 132 1.08 16.34 24.18
CA CYS A 132 0.57 16.46 25.52
C CYS A 132 1.61 17.20 26.38
N SER A 133 1.32 18.44 26.78
CA SER A 133 2.20 19.26 27.64
C SER A 133 2.43 18.68 29.03
N SER A 134 1.61 17.71 29.47
CA SER A 134 1.69 17.04 30.77
C SER A 134 2.34 15.66 30.72
N CYS A 135 2.61 15.10 29.55
CA CYS A 135 3.24 13.79 29.38
C CYS A 135 4.64 13.96 28.79
N MET A 136 5.66 13.43 29.42
CA MET A 136 7.03 13.38 28.86
C MET A 136 7.16 12.35 27.71
N SER A 137 6.07 11.67 27.35
CA SER A 137 5.97 10.70 26.26
C SER A 137 4.74 11.02 25.41
N PRO A 138 4.74 10.71 24.10
CA PRO A 138 3.57 10.86 23.24
C PRO A 138 2.36 10.14 23.85
N CYS A 139 1.23 10.83 24.00
CA CYS A 139 -0.01 10.25 24.49
C CYS A 139 -0.57 9.29 23.44
N GLY A 140 -0.55 8.00 23.75
CA GLY A 140 -1.05 6.94 22.91
C GLY A 140 0.05 5.98 22.41
N ASN A 141 -0.33 4.76 22.07
CA ASN A 141 0.59 3.79 21.49
C ASN A 141 0.85 4.13 20.03
N THR A 142 1.88 4.93 19.77
CA THR A 142 2.29 5.41 18.44
C THR A 142 3.39 4.55 17.81
N SER A 143 3.71 3.42 18.41
CA SER A 143 4.69 2.49 17.85
C SER A 143 4.16 1.89 16.53
N ASN A 144 5.08 1.63 15.60
CA ASN A 144 4.76 0.84 14.43
C ASN A 144 4.39 -0.59 14.86
N TYR A 145 3.49 -1.21 14.12
CA TYR A 145 3.12 -2.59 14.35
C TYR A 145 4.21 -3.52 13.80
N ASP A 146 4.63 -4.51 14.57
CA ASP A 146 5.53 -5.54 14.05
C ASP A 146 4.70 -6.59 13.30
N MET A 147 4.88 -6.67 11.98
CA MET A 147 4.16 -7.62 11.13
C MET A 147 4.41 -9.09 11.51
N LYS A 148 5.48 -9.38 12.24
CA LYS A 148 5.72 -10.73 12.79
C LYS A 148 4.60 -11.16 13.76
N ASN A 149 3.94 -10.22 14.43
CA ASN A 149 2.80 -10.54 15.30
C ASN A 149 1.63 -11.10 14.51
N LEU A 150 1.41 -10.62 13.27
CA LEU A 150 0.40 -11.18 12.37
C LEU A 150 0.85 -12.55 11.81
N TRP A 151 2.08 -12.61 11.30
CA TRP A 151 2.55 -13.82 10.64
C TRP A 151 2.78 -15.00 11.59
N ASN A 152 3.05 -14.73 12.87
CA ASN A 152 3.23 -15.73 13.93
C ASN A 152 2.01 -15.90 14.82
N GLU A 153 0.86 -15.33 14.45
CA GLU A 153 -0.40 -15.55 15.17
C GLU A 153 -0.70 -17.06 15.23
N PRO A 154 -0.78 -17.64 16.44
CA PRO A 154 -0.92 -19.10 16.61
C PRO A 154 -2.32 -19.59 16.18
N ASP A 155 -3.34 -18.76 16.33
CA ASP A 155 -4.67 -19.08 15.86
C ASP A 155 -4.77 -18.86 14.36
N GLU A 156 -5.01 -19.94 13.61
CA GLU A 156 -5.04 -19.94 12.16
C GLU A 156 -6.23 -19.15 11.60
N ASP A 157 -7.38 -19.17 12.28
CA ASP A 157 -8.57 -18.45 11.84
C ASP A 157 -8.37 -16.95 12.03
N ILE A 158 -7.83 -16.53 13.18
CA ILE A 158 -7.50 -15.13 13.46
C ILE A 158 -6.47 -14.62 12.45
N ARG A 159 -5.38 -15.39 12.22
CA ARG A 159 -4.36 -15.04 11.23
C ARG A 159 -4.95 -14.90 9.84
N SER A 160 -5.81 -15.82 9.43
CA SER A 160 -6.45 -15.83 8.11
C SER A 160 -7.38 -14.63 7.93
N LEU A 161 -8.23 -14.32 8.91
CA LEU A 161 -9.14 -13.18 8.85
C LEU A 161 -8.40 -11.85 8.81
N LYS A 162 -7.38 -11.67 9.65
CA LYS A 162 -6.52 -10.46 9.60
C LYS A 162 -5.79 -10.33 8.26
N SER A 163 -5.34 -11.44 7.68
CA SER A 163 -4.71 -11.47 6.36
C SER A 163 -5.70 -11.09 5.25
N LEU A 164 -6.93 -11.60 5.30
CA LEU A 164 -8.00 -11.24 4.36
C LEU A 164 -8.33 -9.75 4.42
N ILE A 165 -8.43 -9.17 5.62
CA ILE A 165 -8.62 -7.73 5.80
C ILE A 165 -7.46 -6.98 5.12
N LEU A 166 -6.21 -7.35 5.42
CA LEU A 166 -5.03 -6.67 4.87
C LEU A 166 -4.95 -6.76 3.35
N PHE A 167 -5.17 -7.93 2.76
CA PHE A 167 -5.14 -8.12 1.31
C PHE A 167 -6.29 -7.37 0.64
N GLY A 168 -7.48 -7.40 1.24
CA GLY A 168 -8.65 -6.67 0.75
C GLY A 168 -8.43 -5.17 0.69
N ILE A 169 -7.93 -4.55 1.78
CA ILE A 169 -7.68 -3.11 1.78
C ILE A 169 -6.50 -2.70 0.88
N ARG A 170 -5.53 -3.57 0.62
CA ARG A 170 -4.49 -3.31 -0.39
C ARG A 170 -5.07 -3.25 -1.80
N GLY A 171 -5.93 -4.21 -2.15
CA GLY A 171 -6.65 -4.20 -3.43
C GLY A 171 -7.55 -2.97 -3.57
N MET A 172 -8.28 -2.62 -2.50
CA MET A 172 -9.11 -1.41 -2.46
C MET A 172 -8.27 -0.13 -2.60
N ALA A 173 -7.06 -0.09 -2.00
CA ALA A 173 -6.16 1.05 -2.13
C ALA A 173 -5.69 1.29 -3.57
N ALA A 174 -5.54 0.25 -4.39
CA ALA A 174 -5.26 0.40 -5.80
C ALA A 174 -6.38 1.14 -6.53
N TYR A 175 -7.64 0.76 -6.29
CA TYR A 175 -8.80 1.45 -6.88
C TYR A 175 -8.92 2.89 -6.37
N SER A 176 -8.74 3.09 -5.06
CA SER A 176 -8.78 4.41 -4.44
C SER A 176 -7.68 5.33 -4.96
N TYR A 177 -6.47 4.82 -5.17
CA TYR A 177 -5.37 5.56 -5.76
C TYR A 177 -5.69 6.06 -7.17
N HIS A 178 -6.18 5.18 -8.04
CA HIS A 178 -6.54 5.56 -9.41
C HIS A 178 -7.71 6.56 -9.46
N ALA A 179 -8.67 6.48 -8.55
CA ALA A 179 -9.70 7.50 -8.42
C ALA A 179 -9.12 8.83 -7.92
N MET A 180 -8.26 8.79 -6.91
CA MET A 180 -7.63 9.96 -6.29
C MET A 180 -6.77 10.76 -7.27
N VAL A 181 -6.00 10.11 -8.15
CA VAL A 181 -5.18 10.82 -9.17
C VAL A 181 -6.04 11.53 -10.22
N LEU A 182 -7.31 11.17 -10.34
CA LEU A 182 -8.32 11.87 -11.16
C LEU A 182 -9.11 12.93 -10.36
N GLY A 183 -8.76 13.15 -9.08
CA GLY A 183 -9.41 14.12 -8.21
C GLY A 183 -10.69 13.62 -7.52
N TYR A 184 -10.92 12.31 -7.46
CA TYR A 184 -12.09 11.71 -6.83
C TYR A 184 -11.71 11.00 -5.54
N THR A 185 -12.42 11.35 -4.45
CA THR A 185 -12.25 10.74 -3.12
C THR A 185 -13.61 10.49 -2.47
N ASP A 186 -13.69 9.54 -1.54
CA ASP A 186 -14.89 9.25 -0.75
C ASP A 186 -14.51 9.09 0.72
N GLU A 187 -15.17 9.85 1.59
CA GLU A 187 -14.92 9.86 3.05
C GLU A 187 -15.16 8.49 3.69
N THR A 188 -16.17 7.74 3.21
CA THR A 188 -16.46 6.40 3.75
C THR A 188 -15.33 5.44 3.44
N VAL A 189 -14.82 5.49 2.19
CA VAL A 189 -13.69 4.67 1.75
C VAL A 189 -12.45 5.03 2.55
N ASN A 190 -12.12 6.33 2.63
CA ASN A 190 -10.94 6.79 3.35
C ASN A 190 -10.99 6.42 4.84
N SER A 191 -12.12 6.65 5.50
CA SER A 191 -12.31 6.32 6.93
C SER A 191 -12.16 4.83 7.20
N PHE A 192 -12.58 3.99 6.26
CA PHE A 192 -12.50 2.55 6.42
C PHE A 192 -11.06 2.02 6.43
N PHE A 193 -10.13 2.63 5.68
CA PHE A 193 -8.72 2.24 5.74
C PHE A 193 -8.15 2.33 7.16
N TYR A 194 -8.45 3.40 7.89
CA TYR A 194 -7.97 3.57 9.27
C TYR A 194 -8.57 2.53 10.21
N LYS A 195 -9.88 2.26 10.07
CA LYS A 195 -10.56 1.22 10.83
C LYS A 195 -9.92 -0.13 10.59
N ALA A 196 -9.82 -0.55 9.34
CA ALA A 196 -9.31 -1.86 8.95
C ALA A 196 -7.85 -2.07 9.39
N LEU A 197 -6.96 -1.09 9.16
CA LEU A 197 -5.57 -1.14 9.60
C LEU A 197 -5.46 -1.25 11.14
N SER A 198 -6.29 -0.52 11.88
CA SER A 198 -6.29 -0.58 13.34
C SER A 198 -6.71 -1.96 13.85
N PHE A 199 -7.72 -2.58 13.25
CA PHE A 199 -8.22 -3.90 13.62
C PHE A 199 -7.17 -5.01 13.48
N ILE A 200 -6.29 -4.91 12.48
CA ILE A 200 -5.16 -5.86 12.32
C ILE A 200 -4.27 -5.89 13.58
N SER A 201 -4.09 -4.76 14.25
CA SER A 201 -3.21 -4.63 15.40
C SER A 201 -3.85 -4.96 16.76
N TYR A 202 -5.16 -5.11 16.80
CA TYR A 202 -5.87 -5.41 18.03
C TYR A 202 -5.89 -6.92 18.31
N ASP A 203 -5.91 -7.26 19.59
CA ASP A 203 -6.14 -8.62 20.04
C ASP A 203 -7.67 -8.86 20.04
N LEU A 204 -8.16 -9.52 19.00
CA LEU A 204 -9.56 -9.69 18.70
C LEU A 204 -9.87 -11.14 18.34
N GLU A 205 -10.99 -11.61 18.84
CA GLU A 205 -11.55 -12.90 18.50
C GLU A 205 -12.19 -12.91 17.09
N THR A 206 -12.34 -14.10 16.52
CA THR A 206 -12.94 -14.35 15.20
C THR A 206 -14.29 -13.64 15.01
N GLU A 207 -15.12 -13.61 16.06
CA GLU A 207 -16.45 -12.97 16.04
C GLU A 207 -16.39 -11.46 15.78
N HIS A 208 -15.28 -10.80 16.16
CA HIS A 208 -15.05 -9.38 15.90
C HIS A 208 -14.40 -9.11 14.54
N LEU A 209 -13.63 -10.06 14.03
CA LEU A 209 -12.91 -9.90 12.76
C LEU A 209 -13.79 -10.21 11.54
N LEU A 210 -14.65 -11.22 11.62
CA LEU A 210 -15.51 -11.61 10.51
C LEU A 210 -16.41 -10.49 9.99
N PRO A 211 -17.08 -9.68 10.83
CA PRO A 211 -17.83 -8.52 10.34
C PRO A 211 -16.97 -7.51 9.57
N VAL A 212 -15.72 -7.32 9.99
CA VAL A 212 -14.79 -6.40 9.29
C VAL A 212 -14.39 -6.95 7.93
N VAL A 213 -14.19 -8.26 7.79
CA VAL A 213 -13.94 -8.90 6.49
C VAL A 213 -15.11 -8.67 5.52
N LEU A 214 -16.35 -8.80 6.01
CA LEU A 214 -17.54 -8.53 5.20
C LEU A 214 -17.63 -7.05 4.81
N GLU A 215 -17.34 -6.16 5.74
CA GLU A 215 -17.32 -4.71 5.51
C GLU A 215 -16.25 -4.30 4.48
N VAL A 216 -15.09 -5.00 4.41
CA VAL A 216 -14.11 -4.80 3.32
C VAL A 216 -14.80 -4.96 1.97
N GLY A 217 -15.63 -6.00 1.80
CA GLY A 217 -16.38 -6.24 0.56
C GLY A 217 -17.38 -5.12 0.26
N GLU A 218 -18.15 -4.67 1.25
CA GLU A 218 -19.14 -3.60 1.09
C GLU A 218 -18.48 -2.26 0.73
N VAL A 219 -17.41 -1.88 1.42
CA VAL A 219 -16.71 -0.63 1.14
C VAL A 219 -15.94 -0.71 -0.18
N ASN A 220 -15.42 -1.88 -0.54
CA ASN A 220 -14.78 -2.06 -1.83
C ASN A 220 -15.74 -1.85 -3.00
N LEU A 221 -17.01 -2.26 -2.89
CA LEU A 221 -18.02 -1.95 -3.91
C LEU A 221 -18.20 -0.43 -4.10
N LYS A 222 -18.20 0.36 -3.03
CA LYS A 222 -18.24 1.83 -3.11
C LYS A 222 -16.97 2.38 -3.78
N CYS A 223 -15.80 1.84 -3.41
CA CYS A 223 -14.53 2.24 -3.99
C CYS A 223 -14.47 1.95 -5.50
N MET A 224 -14.96 0.79 -5.94
CA MET A 224 -15.05 0.44 -7.35
C MET A 224 -16.02 1.36 -8.11
N ALA A 225 -17.17 1.71 -7.51
CA ALA A 225 -18.11 2.66 -8.09
C ALA A 225 -17.51 4.06 -8.21
N LEU A 226 -16.72 4.49 -7.21
CA LEU A 226 -15.97 5.75 -7.25
C LEU A 226 -14.96 5.77 -8.40
N LEU A 227 -14.22 4.69 -8.61
CA LEU A 227 -13.26 4.56 -9.71
C LEU A 227 -13.97 4.54 -11.07
N ASP A 228 -15.09 3.83 -11.20
CA ASP A 228 -15.91 3.83 -12.42
C ASP A 228 -16.40 5.24 -12.76
N GLN A 229 -16.92 5.97 -11.76
CA GLN A 229 -17.32 7.35 -11.91
C GLN A 229 -16.14 8.25 -12.34
N ALA A 230 -14.97 8.11 -11.70
CA ALA A 230 -13.79 8.88 -12.02
C ALA A 230 -13.36 8.66 -13.48
N ASN A 231 -13.25 7.40 -13.89
CA ASN A 231 -12.83 7.04 -15.25
C ASN A 231 -13.87 7.46 -16.30
N THR A 232 -15.15 7.14 -16.09
CA THR A 232 -16.19 7.45 -17.09
C THR A 232 -16.45 8.94 -17.23
N THR A 233 -16.29 9.71 -16.15
CA THR A 233 -16.40 11.17 -16.22
C THR A 233 -15.20 11.79 -16.94
N THR A 234 -14.00 11.27 -16.71
CA THR A 234 -12.76 11.81 -17.28
C THR A 234 -12.55 11.38 -18.73
N TYR A 235 -12.78 10.11 -19.05
CA TYR A 235 -12.43 9.50 -20.34
C TYR A 235 -13.64 9.09 -21.18
N GLY A 236 -14.85 9.22 -20.65
CA GLY A 236 -16.08 8.80 -21.30
C GLY A 236 -16.43 7.33 -21.06
N THR A 237 -17.68 6.98 -21.39
CA THR A 237 -18.18 5.61 -21.26
C THR A 237 -17.61 4.73 -22.37
N PRO A 238 -17.03 3.56 -22.04
CA PRO A 238 -16.53 2.62 -23.04
C PRO A 238 -17.62 2.17 -24.02
N VAL A 239 -17.29 2.13 -25.29
CA VAL A 239 -18.16 1.62 -26.36
C VAL A 239 -17.48 0.44 -27.08
N PRO A 240 -18.25 -0.55 -27.57
CA PRO A 240 -17.68 -1.64 -28.35
C PRO A 240 -16.93 -1.13 -29.57
N THR A 241 -15.63 -1.41 -29.65
CA THR A 241 -14.74 -0.93 -30.71
C THR A 241 -14.09 -2.09 -31.42
N LYS A 242 -14.07 -2.04 -32.76
CA LYS A 242 -13.34 -3.04 -33.56
C LYS A 242 -11.85 -2.77 -33.48
N VAL A 243 -11.09 -3.76 -33.02
CA VAL A 243 -9.62 -3.69 -32.94
C VAL A 243 -9.01 -4.76 -33.84
N PRO A 244 -7.89 -4.48 -34.54
CA PRO A 244 -7.18 -5.51 -35.32
C PRO A 244 -6.58 -6.55 -34.37
N LEU A 245 -6.68 -7.83 -34.78
CA LEU A 245 -6.03 -8.94 -34.06
C LEU A 245 -4.63 -9.28 -34.58
N THR A 246 -4.18 -8.55 -35.59
CA THR A 246 -2.89 -8.76 -36.26
C THR A 246 -2.03 -7.51 -36.12
N ILE A 247 -0.71 -7.74 -36.07
CA ILE A 247 0.28 -6.65 -36.08
C ILE A 247 0.51 -6.22 -37.53
N GLU A 248 0.39 -4.93 -37.81
CA GLU A 248 0.69 -4.36 -39.11
C GLU A 248 2.21 -4.20 -39.29
N LYS A 249 2.66 -4.26 -40.56
CA LYS A 249 4.08 -4.09 -40.90
C LYS A 249 4.50 -2.61 -40.73
N GLY A 250 5.50 -2.37 -39.89
CA GLY A 250 6.06 -1.03 -39.67
C GLY A 250 6.64 -0.87 -38.25
N PRO A 251 7.19 0.30 -37.94
CA PRO A 251 7.57 0.62 -36.57
C PRO A 251 6.34 0.77 -35.69
N PHE A 252 6.42 0.31 -34.46
CA PHE A 252 5.32 0.42 -33.49
C PHE A 252 5.86 0.67 -32.08
N ILE A 253 4.99 1.23 -31.24
CA ILE A 253 5.21 1.39 -29.80
C ILE A 253 4.18 0.52 -29.11
N VAL A 254 4.63 -0.35 -28.18
CA VAL A 254 3.74 -1.14 -27.34
C VAL A 254 3.43 -0.32 -26.09
N VAL A 255 2.15 -0.05 -25.88
CA VAL A 255 1.64 0.61 -24.68
C VAL A 255 0.68 -0.36 -23.98
N THR A 256 0.90 -0.63 -22.70
CA THR A 256 0.00 -1.44 -21.88
C THR A 256 -1.09 -0.51 -21.35
N GLY A 257 -2.31 -0.64 -21.83
CA GLY A 257 -3.44 0.24 -21.48
C GLY A 257 -4.05 -0.04 -20.10
N HIS A 258 -3.25 -0.38 -19.10
CA HIS A 258 -3.75 -0.70 -17.77
C HIS A 258 -4.21 0.57 -17.02
N ASP A 259 -3.48 1.66 -17.14
CA ASP A 259 -3.77 2.93 -16.50
C ASP A 259 -3.95 4.03 -17.54
N LEU A 260 -5.15 4.58 -17.60
CA LEU A 260 -5.50 5.62 -18.59
C LEU A 260 -4.80 6.94 -18.29
N LYS A 261 -4.53 7.25 -17.02
CA LYS A 261 -3.81 8.47 -16.63
C LYS A 261 -2.36 8.41 -17.07
N ASP A 262 -1.71 7.27 -16.93
CA ASP A 262 -0.33 7.06 -17.40
C ASP A 262 -0.23 7.21 -18.92
N LEU A 263 -1.24 6.71 -19.64
CA LEU A 263 -1.32 6.88 -21.09
C LEU A 263 -1.49 8.35 -21.51
N GLU A 264 -2.28 9.12 -20.75
CA GLU A 264 -2.47 10.57 -20.98
C GLU A 264 -1.16 11.36 -20.76
N LEU A 265 -0.31 10.90 -19.82
CA LEU A 265 0.94 11.57 -19.46
C LEU A 265 2.13 11.21 -20.37
N LEU A 266 2.02 10.18 -21.20
CA LEU A 266 3.00 9.74 -22.18
C LEU A 266 2.97 10.62 -23.42
#